data_373856cfc822195aba8359914a71ea81
#
_entry.id   373856cfc822195aba8359914a71ea81
#
_cell.length_a   1.000
_cell.length_b   1.000
_cell.length_c   1.000
_cell.angle_alpha   90.00
_cell.angle_beta   90.00
_cell.angle_gamma   90.00
#
_symmetry.space_group_name_H-M   'P 1'
#
loop_
_entity.id
_entity.type
_entity.pdbx_description
1 polymer ?
#
loop_
_entity_poly.entity_id
_entity_poly.type
_entity_poly.pdbx_seq_one_letter_code
_entity_poly.pdbx_strand_id
1 'polypeptide(L)'
;MQVTPMPLPDTLSPPLLWRHFALLCALPRPSRHEGRVMDYLCHWANTRQLAWRMDQGGNLLICKPATPGMEQRETLVLQGHVDMVCQQDSDSQHDFFNEPIRPYLSDDGWVRAQGTTLGADNGIGVALILAVLECDDMVHGPIEALLTVDEEAGMGGARGLAPGVLQGSLMLNLDTEDWGEFYLGCAGGLDVNVARSAQAEPLASGGEGWRLVLSGLRGGHSGVDIHEERANAIKLMVRVLRSLEAAFPLHLSELRGGTARNALPREAEASFVLPHGAGDRLAVAVAEFQETLRGEYRGVDDALHLAVAPCPIALTLPVAEQRVWLRSLHAAPHGVRRMSCQVPGVVETSNNLGMVDLGPAGGACNFMVRSLVDSASRALADEIVSLWALSGTSVETSGYYPGWAPNPDSALLKTCQAVYRRDFGADSTVKVIHAGLECGIIGAKYPEMDIVSFG
;
A
#
# COMPACT_ATOMS: atom_id res chain seq x y z
N MET A 1 -0.15 -28.58 18.88
CA MET A 1 0.20 -28.97 17.49
C MET A 1 1.71 -28.93 17.36
N GLN A 2 2.34 -30.04 16.96
CA GLN A 2 3.81 -30.08 16.81
C GLN A 2 4.14 -29.65 15.39
N VAL A 3 4.78 -28.48 15.23
CA VAL A 3 5.22 -27.93 13.94
C VAL A 3 6.73 -28.12 13.84
N THR A 4 7.19 -28.71 12.75
CA THR A 4 8.64 -28.86 12.49
C THR A 4 9.12 -27.57 11.80
N PRO A 5 10.14 -26.88 12.34
CA PRO A 5 10.67 -25.68 11.71
C PRO A 5 11.28 -26.00 10.35
N MET A 6 11.22 -25.03 9.42
CA MET A 6 11.90 -25.14 8.14
C MET A 6 13.42 -25.07 8.35
N PRO A 7 14.22 -25.79 7.54
CA PRO A 7 15.66 -25.81 7.71
C PRO A 7 16.30 -24.45 7.40
N LEU A 8 16.92 -23.84 8.41
CA LEU A 8 17.80 -22.68 8.30
C LEU A 8 19.12 -23.01 9.03
N PRO A 9 20.26 -22.43 8.62
CA PRO A 9 21.55 -22.69 9.26
C PRO A 9 21.57 -22.24 10.72
N ASP A 10 22.14 -23.08 11.60
CA ASP A 10 22.34 -22.79 13.02
C ASP A 10 23.31 -21.63 13.29
N THR A 11 24.00 -21.15 12.25
CA THR A 11 24.92 -20.00 12.31
C THR A 11 24.21 -18.65 12.36
N LEU A 12 22.91 -18.61 12.08
CA LEU A 12 22.12 -17.38 12.14
C LEU A 12 21.92 -16.93 13.60
N SER A 13 22.16 -15.64 13.87
CA SER A 13 22.08 -15.04 15.21
C SER A 13 21.10 -13.87 15.22
N PRO A 14 20.30 -13.72 16.29
CA PRO A 14 20.18 -14.58 17.48
C PRO A 14 19.42 -15.90 17.18
N PRO A 15 19.86 -17.04 17.72
CA PRO A 15 19.30 -18.36 17.36
C PRO A 15 17.80 -18.49 17.65
N LEU A 16 17.33 -17.88 18.74
CA LEU A 16 15.93 -17.96 19.18
C LEU A 16 14.99 -17.30 18.17
N LEU A 17 15.38 -16.14 17.66
CA LEU A 17 14.63 -15.43 16.62
C LEU A 17 14.49 -16.27 15.35
N TRP A 18 15.60 -16.79 14.82
CA TRP A 18 15.61 -17.57 13.59
C TRP A 18 14.87 -18.89 13.72
N ARG A 19 14.88 -19.51 14.91
CA ARG A 19 14.06 -20.69 15.21
C ARG A 19 12.56 -20.35 15.09
N HIS A 20 12.10 -19.22 15.64
CA HIS A 20 10.72 -18.80 15.51
C HIS A 20 10.36 -18.43 14.07
N PHE A 21 11.24 -17.73 13.37
CA PHE A 21 11.01 -17.42 11.97
C PHE A 21 10.88 -18.69 11.11
N ALA A 22 11.75 -19.68 11.32
CA ALA A 22 11.67 -20.98 10.64
C ALA A 22 10.35 -21.74 10.94
N LEU A 23 9.81 -21.60 12.16
CA LEU A 23 8.49 -22.14 12.51
C LEU A 23 7.36 -21.40 11.81
N LEU A 24 7.43 -20.06 11.71
CA LEU A 24 6.43 -19.27 10.99
C LEU A 24 6.44 -19.57 9.47
N CYS A 25 7.61 -19.80 8.87
CA CYS A 25 7.72 -20.26 7.48
C CYS A 25 7.06 -21.63 7.25
N ALA A 26 7.02 -22.49 8.27
CA ALA A 26 6.37 -23.80 8.18
C ALA A 26 4.82 -23.72 8.22
N LEU A 27 4.26 -22.56 8.53
CA LEU A 27 2.81 -22.35 8.72
C LEU A 27 2.25 -21.49 7.60
N PRO A 28 1.38 -22.01 6.73
CA PRO A 28 0.60 -21.20 5.81
C PRO A 28 -0.18 -20.10 6.55
N ARG A 29 -0.02 -18.84 6.09
CA ARG A 29 -0.62 -17.66 6.73
C ARG A 29 -1.00 -16.55 5.77
N PRO A 30 -1.70 -16.87 4.64
CA PRO A 30 -2.25 -15.82 3.76
C PRO A 30 -3.23 -14.93 4.53
N SER A 31 -3.31 -13.66 4.18
CA SER A 31 -4.30 -12.72 4.75
C SER A 31 -5.70 -13.31 4.71
N ARG A 32 -6.45 -13.17 5.79
CA ARG A 32 -7.80 -13.76 6.04
C ARG A 32 -7.84 -15.27 6.17
N HIS A 33 -6.68 -15.93 6.21
CA HIS A 33 -6.55 -17.39 6.36
C HIS A 33 -5.50 -17.77 7.42
N GLU A 34 -5.33 -16.92 8.44
CA GLU A 34 -4.32 -17.03 9.50
C GLU A 34 -4.64 -18.11 10.55
N GLY A 35 -5.75 -18.80 10.44
CA GLY A 35 -6.22 -19.75 11.47
C GLY A 35 -5.16 -20.73 11.95
N ARG A 36 -4.33 -21.29 11.04
CA ARG A 36 -3.26 -22.26 11.42
C ARG A 36 -2.16 -21.64 12.26
N VAL A 37 -1.70 -20.44 11.91
CA VAL A 37 -0.67 -19.74 12.68
C VAL A 37 -1.23 -19.28 14.01
N MET A 38 -2.48 -18.81 14.06
CA MET A 38 -3.15 -18.40 15.31
C MET A 38 -3.32 -19.58 16.27
N ASP A 39 -3.77 -20.73 15.79
CA ASP A 39 -3.87 -21.95 16.60
C ASP A 39 -2.50 -22.37 17.16
N TYR A 40 -1.45 -22.29 16.34
CA TYR A 40 -0.08 -22.56 16.78
C TYR A 40 0.35 -21.58 17.88
N LEU A 41 0.14 -20.28 17.72
CA LEU A 41 0.55 -19.24 18.68
C LEU A 41 -0.19 -19.38 20.01
N CYS A 42 -1.50 -19.67 19.99
CA CYS A 42 -2.28 -19.97 21.19
C CYS A 42 -1.74 -21.20 21.94
N HIS A 43 -1.43 -22.28 21.20
CA HIS A 43 -0.84 -23.49 21.78
C HIS A 43 0.57 -23.20 22.34
N TRP A 44 1.38 -22.42 21.61
CA TRP A 44 2.73 -22.03 22.03
C TRP A 44 2.69 -21.19 23.33
N ALA A 45 1.78 -20.24 23.47
CA ALA A 45 1.60 -19.45 24.68
C ALA A 45 1.17 -20.32 25.86
N ASN A 46 0.24 -21.27 25.66
CA ASN A 46 -0.18 -22.23 26.68
C ASN A 46 0.98 -23.09 27.20
N THR A 47 1.86 -23.59 26.30
CA THR A 47 3.01 -24.44 26.72
C THR A 47 4.03 -23.68 27.55
N ARG A 48 4.04 -22.34 27.46
CA ARG A 48 4.89 -21.41 28.23
C ARG A 48 4.18 -20.77 29.42
N GLN A 49 2.94 -21.17 29.69
CA GLN A 49 2.11 -20.64 30.77
C GLN A 49 1.93 -19.13 30.68
N LEU A 50 1.98 -18.55 29.46
CA LEU A 50 1.68 -17.15 29.23
C LEU A 50 0.17 -16.96 29.10
N ALA A 51 -0.36 -15.93 29.75
CA ALA A 51 -1.75 -15.54 29.59
C ALA A 51 -1.98 -14.98 28.19
N TRP A 52 -3.07 -15.40 27.56
CA TRP A 52 -3.44 -14.88 26.24
C TRP A 52 -4.96 -14.78 26.07
N ARG A 53 -5.37 -13.95 25.12
CA ARG A 53 -6.75 -13.84 24.68
C ARG A 53 -6.81 -13.43 23.21
N MET A 54 -7.87 -13.84 22.52
CA MET A 54 -8.24 -13.27 21.22
C MET A 54 -9.26 -12.17 21.41
N ASP A 55 -9.13 -11.10 20.66
CA ASP A 55 -10.13 -10.03 20.62
C ASP A 55 -11.20 -10.28 19.54
N GLN A 56 -12.17 -9.36 19.41
CA GLN A 56 -13.23 -9.47 18.41
C GLN A 56 -12.74 -9.24 16.96
N GLY A 57 -11.58 -8.60 16.79
CA GLY A 57 -10.91 -8.40 15.51
C GLY A 57 -10.15 -9.64 15.03
N GLY A 58 -10.08 -10.69 15.87
CA GLY A 58 -9.28 -11.88 15.57
C GLY A 58 -7.81 -11.75 15.96
N ASN A 59 -7.41 -10.65 16.59
CA ASN A 59 -6.04 -10.44 17.05
C ASN A 59 -5.74 -11.28 18.29
N LEU A 60 -4.48 -11.72 18.42
CA LEU A 60 -4.01 -12.43 19.59
C LEU A 60 -3.20 -11.47 20.48
N LEU A 61 -3.64 -11.33 21.74
CA LEU A 61 -2.89 -10.64 22.78
C LEU A 61 -2.27 -11.66 23.71
N ILE A 62 -0.94 -11.64 23.85
CA ILE A 62 -0.17 -12.49 24.80
C ILE A 62 0.46 -11.56 25.84
N CYS A 63 0.29 -11.90 27.12
CA CYS A 63 0.81 -11.10 28.22
C CYS A 63 1.95 -11.84 28.93
N LYS A 64 3.11 -11.16 29.11
CA LYS A 64 4.22 -11.62 29.93
C LYS A 64 4.31 -10.75 31.18
N PRO A 65 4.21 -11.33 32.40
CA PRO A 65 4.37 -10.56 33.63
C PRO A 65 5.78 -9.98 33.75
N ALA A 66 5.91 -8.88 34.47
CA ALA A 66 7.20 -8.26 34.75
C ALA A 66 8.13 -9.23 35.49
N THR A 67 9.43 -9.06 35.27
CA THR A 67 10.44 -9.70 36.12
C THR A 67 10.41 -9.14 37.53
N PRO A 68 10.79 -9.91 38.56
CA PRO A 68 10.76 -9.47 39.95
C PRO A 68 11.42 -8.11 40.18
N GLY A 69 10.68 -7.18 40.79
CA GLY A 69 11.10 -5.81 41.05
C GLY A 69 10.82 -4.80 39.93
N MET A 70 10.23 -5.24 38.81
CA MET A 70 9.90 -4.39 37.65
C MET A 70 8.39 -4.19 37.46
N GLU A 71 7.56 -4.60 38.40
CA GLU A 71 6.10 -4.62 38.31
C GLU A 71 5.47 -3.23 38.18
N GLN A 72 6.21 -2.20 38.65
CA GLN A 72 5.77 -0.80 38.60
C GLN A 72 6.24 -0.06 37.34
N ARG A 73 6.93 -0.74 36.42
CA ARG A 73 7.31 -0.16 35.15
C ARG A 73 6.11 -0.09 34.21
N GLU A 74 6.12 0.88 33.30
CA GLU A 74 5.12 1.00 32.27
C GLU A 74 5.04 -0.27 31.43
N THR A 75 3.84 -0.67 31.07
CA THR A 75 3.62 -1.83 30.21
C THR A 75 4.02 -1.48 28.76
N LEU A 76 4.86 -2.30 28.17
CA LEU A 76 5.32 -2.19 26.80
C LEU A 76 4.46 -3.09 25.90
N VAL A 77 3.87 -2.53 24.87
CA VAL A 77 3.23 -3.26 23.79
C VAL A 77 4.26 -3.53 22.68
N LEU A 78 4.42 -4.81 22.31
CA LEU A 78 5.13 -5.23 21.09
C LEU A 78 4.09 -5.62 20.06
N GLN A 79 4.13 -5.03 18.86
CA GLN A 79 3.09 -5.25 17.87
C GLN A 79 3.70 -5.65 16.52
N GLY A 80 3.04 -6.60 15.86
CA GLY A 80 3.33 -7.04 14.50
C GLY A 80 2.17 -7.87 13.95
N HIS A 81 2.10 -8.03 12.61
CA HIS A 81 1.04 -8.80 11.96
C HIS A 81 1.50 -10.22 11.59
N VAL A 82 0.56 -11.16 11.60
CA VAL A 82 0.87 -12.59 11.39
C VAL A 82 0.67 -13.04 9.95
N ASP A 83 -0.11 -12.33 9.14
CA ASP A 83 -0.31 -12.65 7.72
C ASP A 83 0.89 -12.25 6.86
N MET A 84 0.83 -12.56 5.59
CA MET A 84 1.88 -12.23 4.61
C MET A 84 1.32 -12.06 3.20
N VAL A 85 1.99 -11.27 2.36
CA VAL A 85 1.76 -11.20 0.92
C VAL A 85 2.14 -12.54 0.27
N CYS A 86 1.21 -13.09 -0.51
CA CYS A 86 1.36 -14.36 -1.22
C CYS A 86 1.60 -14.11 -2.71
N GLN A 87 2.86 -14.06 -3.13
CA GLN A 87 3.27 -13.94 -4.52
C GLN A 87 4.31 -15.02 -4.85
N GLN A 88 4.33 -15.47 -6.11
CA GLN A 88 5.27 -16.47 -6.59
C GLN A 88 5.79 -16.15 -7.99
N ASP A 89 6.95 -16.69 -8.32
CA ASP A 89 7.51 -16.60 -9.66
C ASP A 89 6.60 -17.27 -10.69
N SER A 90 6.66 -16.83 -11.93
CA SER A 90 5.77 -17.30 -13.01
C SER A 90 5.89 -18.79 -13.34
N ASP A 91 7.03 -19.40 -13.00
CA ASP A 91 7.35 -20.81 -13.16
C ASP A 91 7.17 -21.64 -11.87
N SER A 92 6.81 -20.99 -10.76
CA SER A 92 6.49 -21.63 -9.49
C SER A 92 5.03 -22.11 -9.47
N GLN A 93 4.78 -23.22 -8.75
CA GLN A 93 3.44 -23.75 -8.49
C GLN A 93 3.32 -24.01 -6.98
N HIS A 94 3.27 -22.94 -6.20
CA HIS A 94 3.19 -23.01 -4.75
C HIS A 94 1.78 -22.80 -4.23
N ASP A 95 1.28 -23.68 -3.38
CA ASP A 95 -0.01 -23.53 -2.70
C ASP A 95 0.17 -22.86 -1.34
N PHE A 96 0.02 -21.53 -1.30
CA PHE A 96 0.15 -20.73 -0.08
C PHE A 96 -0.84 -21.10 1.04
N PHE A 97 -1.89 -21.86 0.74
CA PHE A 97 -2.86 -22.29 1.75
C PHE A 97 -2.46 -23.61 2.43
N ASN A 98 -1.59 -24.41 1.81
CA ASN A 98 -1.29 -25.75 2.28
C ASN A 98 0.20 -26.05 2.37
N GLU A 99 1.07 -25.38 1.61
CA GLU A 99 2.50 -25.62 1.58
C GLU A 99 3.30 -24.61 2.41
N PRO A 100 4.39 -25.05 3.08
CA PRO A 100 5.28 -24.16 3.81
C PRO A 100 6.13 -23.32 2.86
N ILE A 101 6.48 -22.10 3.26
CA ILE A 101 7.52 -21.30 2.60
C ILE A 101 8.86 -22.00 2.80
N ARG A 102 9.71 -22.03 1.78
CA ARG A 102 11.03 -22.71 1.79
C ARG A 102 12.15 -21.68 1.88
N PRO A 103 12.52 -21.24 3.10
CA PRO A 103 13.60 -20.28 3.29
C PRO A 103 14.96 -20.95 3.08
N TYR A 104 15.92 -20.17 2.58
CA TYR A 104 17.32 -20.58 2.47
C TYR A 104 18.26 -19.40 2.67
N LEU A 105 19.47 -19.66 3.16
CA LEU A 105 20.54 -18.66 3.21
C LEU A 105 21.27 -18.67 1.85
N SER A 106 21.28 -17.54 1.16
CA SER A 106 21.98 -17.36 -0.12
C SER A 106 23.47 -17.03 0.09
N ASP A 107 24.28 -17.18 -0.95
CA ASP A 107 25.74 -16.99 -0.88
C ASP A 107 26.15 -15.55 -0.51
N ASP A 108 25.27 -14.58 -0.75
CA ASP A 108 25.45 -13.18 -0.38
C ASP A 108 25.04 -12.84 1.07
N GLY A 109 24.65 -13.86 1.86
CA GLY A 109 24.32 -13.74 3.26
C GLY A 109 22.86 -13.36 3.57
N TRP A 110 22.00 -13.27 2.56
CA TRP A 110 20.58 -12.98 2.74
C TRP A 110 19.75 -14.26 2.90
N VAL A 111 18.75 -14.22 3.78
CA VAL A 111 17.71 -15.24 3.82
C VAL A 111 16.65 -14.93 2.77
N ARG A 112 16.37 -15.89 1.90
CA ARG A 112 15.40 -15.79 0.80
C ARG A 112 14.43 -16.96 0.80
N ALA A 113 13.35 -16.85 0.02
CA ALA A 113 12.45 -17.96 -0.25
C ALA A 113 12.62 -18.51 -1.67
N GLN A 114 12.35 -19.80 -1.82
CA GLN A 114 12.48 -20.48 -3.11
C GLN A 114 11.22 -20.30 -3.94
N GLY A 115 11.27 -19.40 -4.93
CA GLY A 115 10.20 -19.18 -5.91
C GLY A 115 8.93 -18.51 -5.37
N THR A 116 8.99 -17.96 -4.15
CA THR A 116 7.85 -17.28 -3.50
C THR A 116 8.31 -16.05 -2.71
N THR A 117 7.37 -15.22 -2.27
CA THR A 117 7.60 -14.27 -1.17
C THR A 117 8.06 -15.01 0.09
N LEU A 118 8.94 -14.38 0.87
CA LEU A 118 9.53 -14.95 2.09
C LEU A 118 8.59 -14.81 3.30
N GLY A 119 7.80 -13.73 3.35
CA GLY A 119 6.99 -13.36 4.50
C GLY A 119 7.83 -12.91 5.70
N ALA A 120 9.00 -12.28 5.45
CA ALA A 120 9.77 -11.61 6.51
C ALA A 120 8.97 -10.41 7.04
N ASP A 121 8.26 -9.72 6.20
CA ASP A 121 7.17 -8.83 6.50
C ASP A 121 5.91 -9.66 6.83
N ASN A 122 5.33 -9.63 8.04
CA ASN A 122 6.02 -9.19 9.27
C ASN A 122 6.43 -10.40 10.14
N GLY A 123 6.76 -11.53 9.48
CA GLY A 123 7.17 -12.77 10.14
C GLY A 123 8.43 -12.61 11.00
N ILE A 124 9.37 -11.73 10.64
CA ILE A 124 10.57 -11.49 11.44
C ILE A 124 10.25 -10.69 12.70
N GLY A 125 9.36 -9.69 12.61
CA GLY A 125 8.85 -8.94 13.76
C GLY A 125 8.11 -9.85 14.74
N VAL A 126 7.21 -10.70 14.24
CA VAL A 126 6.53 -11.71 15.05
C VAL A 126 7.54 -12.69 15.69
N ALA A 127 8.54 -13.16 14.95
CA ALA A 127 9.58 -14.03 15.50
C ALA A 127 10.38 -13.35 16.61
N LEU A 128 10.69 -12.06 16.47
CA LEU A 128 11.34 -11.26 17.52
C LEU A 128 10.45 -11.14 18.76
N ILE A 129 9.16 -10.84 18.59
CA ILE A 129 8.20 -10.82 19.70
C ILE A 129 8.19 -12.14 20.44
N LEU A 130 8.09 -13.27 19.73
CA LEU A 130 8.11 -14.59 20.35
C LEU A 130 9.44 -14.88 21.07
N ALA A 131 10.57 -14.45 20.51
CA ALA A 131 11.87 -14.58 21.14
C ALA A 131 11.96 -13.78 22.45
N VAL A 132 11.43 -12.56 22.49
CA VAL A 132 11.35 -11.72 23.70
C VAL A 132 10.43 -12.36 24.75
N LEU A 133 9.28 -12.88 24.33
CA LEU A 133 8.36 -13.57 25.25
C LEU A 133 8.95 -14.86 25.82
N GLU A 134 9.78 -15.57 25.07
CA GLU A 134 10.42 -16.84 25.50
C GLU A 134 11.69 -16.60 26.33
N CYS A 135 12.35 -15.44 26.20
CA CYS A 135 13.61 -15.17 26.87
C CYS A 135 13.41 -14.96 28.39
N ASP A 136 14.07 -15.79 29.22
CA ASP A 136 14.00 -15.70 30.67
C ASP A 136 15.14 -14.85 31.29
N ASP A 137 16.15 -14.50 30.50
CA ASP A 137 17.35 -13.79 30.98
C ASP A 137 17.21 -12.25 30.91
N MET A 138 16.16 -11.74 30.28
CA MET A 138 15.92 -10.31 30.21
C MET A 138 15.18 -9.77 31.42
N VAL A 139 15.66 -8.64 31.98
CA VAL A 139 14.93 -7.86 32.98
C VAL A 139 13.98 -6.91 32.25
N HIS A 140 12.68 -7.00 32.53
CA HIS A 140 11.64 -6.20 31.84
C HIS A 140 10.43 -5.89 32.73
N GLY A 141 9.74 -4.79 32.43
CA GLY A 141 8.39 -4.51 32.95
C GLY A 141 7.33 -5.42 32.34
N PRO A 142 6.05 -5.22 32.61
CA PRO A 142 4.98 -6.00 31.96
C PRO A 142 5.05 -5.82 30.44
N ILE A 143 4.82 -6.92 29.68
CA ILE A 143 4.81 -6.90 28.21
C ILE A 143 3.46 -7.41 27.71
N GLU A 144 2.88 -6.69 26.75
CA GLU A 144 1.75 -7.11 25.95
C GLU A 144 2.23 -7.31 24.50
N ALA A 145 2.05 -8.49 23.95
CA ALA A 145 2.33 -8.78 22.54
C ALA A 145 1.00 -8.78 21.77
N LEU A 146 0.79 -7.79 20.93
CA LEU A 146 -0.35 -7.67 20.03
C LEU A 146 0.03 -8.22 18.65
N LEU A 147 -0.53 -9.38 18.30
CA LEU A 147 -0.34 -10.04 17.02
C LEU A 147 -1.61 -9.86 16.20
N THR A 148 -1.55 -9.02 15.18
CA THR A 148 -2.70 -8.63 14.35
C THR A 148 -2.86 -9.55 13.14
N VAL A 149 -4.05 -9.56 12.55
CA VAL A 149 -4.43 -10.33 11.36
C VAL A 149 -4.86 -9.40 10.22
N ASP A 150 -4.82 -9.88 8.97
CA ASP A 150 -5.34 -9.20 7.79
C ASP A 150 -4.74 -7.80 7.59
N GLU A 151 -3.44 -7.63 7.88
CA GLU A 151 -2.75 -6.35 7.66
C GLU A 151 -2.68 -6.05 6.17
N GLU A 152 -2.09 -6.96 5.40
CA GLU A 152 -1.74 -6.84 3.98
C GLU A 152 -2.96 -6.68 3.05
N ALA A 153 -4.13 -7.16 3.48
CA ALA A 153 -5.36 -7.05 2.71
C ALA A 153 -6.32 -5.94 3.19
N GLY A 154 -5.93 -5.18 4.23
CA GLY A 154 -6.70 -4.01 4.64
C GLY A 154 -6.69 -3.65 6.12
N MET A 155 -5.71 -4.13 6.90
CA MET A 155 -5.54 -3.84 8.34
C MET A 155 -6.78 -4.23 9.15
N GLY A 156 -7.38 -5.39 8.79
CA GLY A 156 -8.64 -5.85 9.38
C GLY A 156 -8.55 -6.03 10.89
N GLY A 157 -7.44 -6.61 11.37
CA GLY A 157 -7.15 -6.81 12.78
C GLY A 157 -7.07 -5.51 13.55
N ALA A 158 -6.26 -4.56 13.12
CA ALA A 158 -6.14 -3.24 13.76
C ALA A 158 -7.49 -2.48 13.75
N ARG A 159 -8.25 -2.57 12.66
CA ARG A 159 -9.62 -1.99 12.59
C ARG A 159 -10.56 -2.63 13.60
N GLY A 160 -10.47 -3.93 13.82
CA GLY A 160 -11.27 -4.70 14.76
C GLY A 160 -10.85 -4.54 16.24
N LEU A 161 -9.63 -4.07 16.51
CA LEU A 161 -9.13 -3.87 17.86
C LEU A 161 -10.02 -2.87 18.63
N ALA A 162 -10.59 -3.30 19.77
CA ALA A 162 -11.43 -2.43 20.58
C ALA A 162 -10.58 -1.56 21.54
N PRO A 163 -11.00 -0.33 21.85
CA PRO A 163 -10.40 0.47 22.93
C PRO A 163 -10.42 -0.30 24.27
N GLY A 164 -9.34 -0.17 25.07
CA GLY A 164 -9.21 -0.81 26.39
C GLY A 164 -8.80 -2.29 26.36
N VAL A 165 -8.53 -2.86 25.20
CA VAL A 165 -7.91 -4.19 25.07
C VAL A 165 -6.47 -4.14 25.57
N LEU A 166 -5.68 -3.14 25.14
CA LEU A 166 -4.32 -2.92 25.61
C LEU A 166 -4.32 -2.08 26.89
N GLN A 167 -3.37 -2.38 27.77
CA GLN A 167 -3.11 -1.62 28.99
C GLN A 167 -1.81 -0.81 28.90
N GLY A 168 -0.95 -1.14 27.92
CA GLY A 168 0.33 -0.47 27.71
C GLY A 168 0.18 0.96 27.22
N SER A 169 1.07 1.85 27.70
CA SER A 169 1.20 3.24 27.29
C SER A 169 2.31 3.48 26.28
N LEU A 170 3.16 2.48 26.06
CA LEU A 170 4.27 2.49 25.10
C LEU A 170 4.07 1.37 24.09
N MET A 171 4.29 1.64 22.80
CA MET A 171 4.21 0.60 21.76
C MET A 171 5.41 0.65 20.83
N LEU A 172 6.03 -0.50 20.65
CA LEU A 172 6.98 -0.77 19.58
C LEU A 172 6.28 -1.61 18.50
N ASN A 173 6.04 -1.00 17.36
CA ASN A 173 5.59 -1.70 16.16
C ASN A 173 6.82 -2.20 15.40
N LEU A 174 6.85 -3.46 15.02
CA LEU A 174 8.00 -4.12 14.41
C LEU A 174 7.73 -4.41 12.93
N ASP A 175 7.30 -3.38 12.18
CA ASP A 175 6.70 -3.54 10.86
C ASP A 175 7.25 -2.55 9.82
N THR A 176 8.45 -2.02 10.02
CA THR A 176 9.18 -1.25 9.03
C THR A 176 10.51 -1.93 8.69
N GLU A 177 11.08 -1.66 7.51
CA GLU A 177 12.05 -2.55 6.87
C GLU A 177 13.49 -2.01 6.86
N ASP A 178 13.68 -0.69 7.02
CA ASP A 178 14.97 -0.06 6.80
C ASP A 178 15.84 -0.02 8.06
N TRP A 179 17.05 -0.58 7.95
CA TRP A 179 18.00 -0.61 9.04
C TRP A 179 18.40 0.79 9.54
N GLY A 180 18.26 0.99 10.86
CA GLY A 180 18.66 2.25 11.51
C GLY A 180 17.65 3.38 11.36
N GLU A 181 16.45 3.08 10.89
CA GLU A 181 15.35 4.02 10.77
C GLU A 181 14.28 3.79 11.85
N PHE A 182 13.82 4.88 12.46
CA PHE A 182 12.65 4.87 13.34
C PHE A 182 11.55 5.71 12.72
N TYR A 183 10.35 5.13 12.62
CA TYR A 183 9.19 5.82 12.09
C TYR A 183 8.32 6.34 13.22
N LEU A 184 7.90 7.60 13.09
CA LEU A 184 7.05 8.32 14.06
C LEU A 184 5.72 8.77 13.50
N GLY A 185 5.43 8.43 12.26
CA GLY A 185 4.20 8.87 11.61
C GLY A 185 3.96 8.14 10.31
N CYS A 186 2.70 8.03 9.94
CA CYS A 186 2.28 7.46 8.67
C CYS A 186 1.06 8.19 8.11
N ALA A 187 0.88 8.12 6.79
CA ALA A 187 -0.32 8.68 6.17
C ALA A 187 -1.54 7.78 6.41
N GLY A 188 -2.65 8.40 6.74
CA GLY A 188 -3.97 7.85 6.56
C GLY A 188 -4.40 7.92 5.10
N GLY A 189 -5.57 7.36 4.79
CA GLY A 189 -6.08 7.41 3.43
C GLY A 189 -7.56 7.10 3.31
N LEU A 190 -8.10 7.39 2.14
CA LEU A 190 -9.44 6.98 1.73
C LEU A 190 -9.54 6.91 0.21
N ASP A 191 -10.47 6.10 -0.25
CA ASP A 191 -10.81 5.97 -1.66
C ASP A 191 -11.95 6.91 -2.04
N VAL A 192 -11.86 7.50 -3.23
CA VAL A 192 -12.96 8.19 -3.90
C VAL A 192 -13.30 7.39 -5.16
N ASN A 193 -14.48 6.79 -5.17
CA ASN A 193 -14.95 5.92 -6.25
C ASN A 193 -16.01 6.63 -7.06
N VAL A 194 -15.77 6.74 -8.35
CA VAL A 194 -16.65 7.37 -9.32
C VAL A 194 -17.22 6.32 -10.23
N ALA A 195 -18.52 6.32 -10.41
CA ALA A 195 -19.20 5.48 -11.39
C ALA A 195 -20.27 6.31 -12.14
N ARG A 196 -20.31 6.17 -13.47
CA ARG A 196 -21.26 6.86 -14.32
C ARG A 196 -21.64 5.98 -15.50
N SER A 197 -22.93 5.71 -15.64
CA SER A 197 -23.48 4.93 -16.75
C SER A 197 -23.80 5.80 -17.96
N ALA A 198 -23.77 5.23 -19.13
CA ALA A 198 -24.15 5.85 -20.39
C ALA A 198 -24.97 4.88 -21.25
N GLN A 199 -25.58 5.39 -22.30
CA GLN A 199 -26.19 4.56 -23.33
C GLN A 199 -25.27 4.54 -24.55
N ALA A 200 -24.70 3.36 -24.84
CA ALA A 200 -23.80 3.20 -25.98
C ALA A 200 -24.47 3.61 -27.30
N GLU A 201 -23.73 4.31 -28.15
CA GLU A 201 -24.17 4.69 -29.50
C GLU A 201 -23.51 3.79 -30.54
N PRO A 202 -24.27 3.25 -31.53
CA PRO A 202 -23.70 2.57 -32.68
C PRO A 202 -22.76 3.50 -33.45
N LEU A 203 -21.67 2.96 -33.98
CA LEU A 203 -20.76 3.70 -34.82
C LEU A 203 -21.51 4.27 -36.04
N ALA A 204 -21.43 5.60 -36.24
CA ALA A 204 -21.93 6.22 -37.46
C ALA A 204 -21.14 5.74 -38.68
N SER A 205 -21.81 5.58 -39.83
CA SER A 205 -21.17 5.18 -41.09
C SER A 205 -20.06 6.15 -41.50
N GLY A 206 -18.90 5.63 -41.92
CA GLY A 206 -17.77 6.39 -42.45
C GLY A 206 -16.65 6.73 -41.45
N GLY A 207 -16.60 6.05 -40.32
CA GLY A 207 -15.48 6.15 -39.36
C GLY A 207 -14.51 4.96 -39.39
N GLU A 208 -13.29 5.21 -39.00
CA GLU A 208 -12.22 4.23 -38.79
C GLU A 208 -11.87 4.13 -37.30
N GLY A 209 -11.82 2.91 -36.78
CA GLY A 209 -11.45 2.65 -35.40
C GLY A 209 -9.93 2.60 -35.18
N TRP A 210 -9.49 3.18 -34.11
CA TRP A 210 -8.07 3.29 -33.73
C TRP A 210 -7.89 2.92 -32.26
N ARG A 211 -6.79 2.23 -31.94
CA ARG A 211 -6.33 1.95 -30.58
C ARG A 211 -5.02 2.71 -30.35
N LEU A 212 -4.98 3.48 -29.27
CA LEU A 212 -3.81 4.19 -28.78
C LEU A 212 -3.37 3.56 -27.47
N VAL A 213 -2.08 3.21 -27.35
CA VAL A 213 -1.49 2.64 -26.16
C VAL A 213 -0.36 3.55 -25.70
N LEU A 214 -0.37 3.87 -24.40
CA LEU A 214 0.73 4.53 -23.71
C LEU A 214 1.37 3.52 -22.75
N SER A 215 2.68 3.36 -22.83
CA SER A 215 3.46 2.38 -22.08
C SER A 215 4.86 2.90 -21.76
N GLY A 216 5.65 2.10 -21.02
CA GLY A 216 7.05 2.41 -20.73
C GLY A 216 7.25 3.36 -19.55
N LEU A 217 6.21 3.67 -18.76
CA LEU A 217 6.37 4.44 -17.54
C LEU A 217 6.89 3.57 -16.39
N ARG A 218 7.65 4.17 -15.46
CA ARG A 218 8.21 3.48 -14.29
C ARG A 218 7.14 2.99 -13.33
N GLY A 219 6.08 3.78 -13.12
CA GLY A 219 5.10 3.50 -12.09
C GLY A 219 5.70 3.59 -10.68
N GLY A 220 5.11 2.88 -9.72
CA GLY A 220 5.56 2.82 -8.33
C GLY A 220 4.41 2.81 -7.35
N HIS A 221 4.73 2.89 -6.05
CA HIS A 221 3.75 2.97 -4.98
C HIS A 221 3.13 4.38 -4.89
N SER A 222 1.80 4.47 -4.83
CA SER A 222 1.06 5.75 -4.85
C SER A 222 1.29 6.66 -3.64
N GLY A 223 1.97 6.18 -2.62
CA GLY A 223 2.36 6.97 -1.45
C GLY A 223 3.87 7.22 -1.46
N VAL A 224 4.68 6.16 -1.35
CA VAL A 224 6.14 6.25 -1.20
C VAL A 224 6.78 6.98 -2.38
N ASP A 225 6.38 6.66 -3.62
CA ASP A 225 6.99 7.23 -4.83
C ASP A 225 6.25 8.47 -5.40
N ILE A 226 5.16 8.92 -4.77
CA ILE A 226 4.32 9.99 -5.32
C ILE A 226 5.07 11.32 -5.48
N HIS A 227 6.10 11.54 -4.66
CA HIS A 227 6.91 12.75 -4.66
C HIS A 227 7.99 12.77 -5.76
N GLU A 228 8.24 11.65 -6.43
CA GLU A 228 9.23 11.55 -7.51
C GLU A 228 8.72 12.12 -8.85
N GLU A 229 7.51 12.66 -8.85
CA GLU A 229 6.87 13.29 -10.03
C GLU A 229 6.80 12.37 -11.25
N ARG A 230 6.78 11.04 -11.04
CA ARG A 230 6.60 10.04 -12.10
C ARG A 230 5.26 10.26 -12.81
N ALA A 231 5.25 10.01 -14.11
CA ALA A 231 4.06 10.19 -14.92
C ALA A 231 2.94 9.21 -14.53
N ASN A 232 1.69 9.69 -14.61
CA ASN A 232 0.49 8.87 -14.52
C ASN A 232 -0.06 8.60 -15.92
N ALA A 233 -0.06 7.33 -16.34
CA ALA A 233 -0.48 6.96 -17.70
C ALA A 233 -1.92 7.40 -18.03
N ILE A 234 -2.84 7.35 -17.07
CA ILE A 234 -4.23 7.78 -17.28
C ILE A 234 -4.27 9.29 -17.55
N LYS A 235 -3.59 10.09 -16.74
CA LYS A 235 -3.53 11.56 -16.91
C LYS A 235 -2.93 11.94 -18.26
N LEU A 236 -1.85 11.27 -18.66
CA LEU A 236 -1.22 11.51 -19.96
C LEU A 236 -2.13 11.08 -21.12
N MET A 237 -2.74 9.90 -21.05
CA MET A 237 -3.69 9.43 -22.06
C MET A 237 -4.86 10.39 -22.23
N VAL A 238 -5.45 10.85 -21.15
CA VAL A 238 -6.53 11.86 -21.16
C VAL A 238 -6.07 13.17 -21.82
N ARG A 239 -4.83 13.60 -21.55
CA ARG A 239 -4.24 14.80 -22.16
C ARG A 239 -4.08 14.62 -23.68
N VAL A 240 -3.60 13.46 -24.14
CA VAL A 240 -3.50 13.15 -25.58
C VAL A 240 -4.87 13.12 -26.22
N LEU A 241 -5.84 12.40 -25.65
CA LEU A 241 -7.20 12.31 -26.18
C LEU A 241 -7.86 13.69 -26.32
N ARG A 242 -7.68 14.57 -25.35
CA ARG A 242 -8.22 15.93 -25.41
C ARG A 242 -7.56 16.79 -26.52
N SER A 243 -6.28 16.60 -26.77
CA SER A 243 -5.59 17.25 -27.88
C SER A 243 -6.10 16.72 -29.22
N LEU A 244 -6.28 15.39 -29.32
CA LEU A 244 -6.87 14.78 -30.52
C LEU A 244 -8.33 15.22 -30.75
N GLU A 245 -9.13 15.31 -29.66
CA GLU A 245 -10.53 15.83 -29.75
C GLU A 245 -10.59 17.26 -30.29
N ALA A 246 -9.58 18.08 -30.03
CA ALA A 246 -9.50 19.43 -30.56
C ALA A 246 -9.13 19.46 -32.06
N ALA A 247 -8.39 18.47 -32.55
CA ALA A 247 -7.88 18.38 -33.92
C ALA A 247 -8.77 17.54 -34.87
N PHE A 248 -9.56 16.63 -34.30
CA PHE A 248 -10.37 15.65 -35.02
C PHE A 248 -11.76 15.52 -34.40
N PRO A 249 -12.81 15.23 -35.17
CA PRO A 249 -14.09 14.76 -34.63
C PRO A 249 -13.93 13.33 -34.11
N LEU A 250 -13.42 13.23 -32.87
CA LEU A 250 -13.09 11.96 -32.18
C LEU A 250 -14.30 11.44 -31.41
N HIS A 251 -14.63 10.17 -31.58
CA HIS A 251 -15.62 9.45 -30.79
C HIS A 251 -14.96 8.35 -29.97
N LEU A 252 -14.92 8.53 -28.65
CA LEU A 252 -14.30 7.60 -27.72
C LEU A 252 -15.17 6.33 -27.59
N SER A 253 -14.54 5.18 -27.62
CA SER A 253 -15.16 3.89 -27.32
C SER A 253 -14.73 3.40 -25.92
N GLU A 254 -13.43 3.32 -25.67
CA GLU A 254 -12.87 2.80 -24.41
C GLU A 254 -11.71 3.65 -23.92
N LEU A 255 -11.54 3.68 -22.60
CA LEU A 255 -10.35 4.19 -21.92
C LEU A 255 -10.09 3.31 -20.73
N ARG A 256 -8.92 2.65 -20.68
CA ARG A 256 -8.50 1.81 -19.57
C ARG A 256 -7.10 2.20 -19.10
N GLY A 257 -6.84 2.11 -17.80
CA GLY A 257 -5.51 2.36 -17.24
C GLY A 257 -5.47 2.06 -15.76
N GLY A 258 -4.29 1.63 -15.30
CA GLY A 258 -4.05 1.24 -13.93
C GLY A 258 -4.70 -0.09 -13.55
N THR A 259 -4.07 -0.78 -12.59
CA THR A 259 -4.48 -2.12 -12.14
C THR A 259 -4.73 -2.18 -10.63
N ALA A 260 -4.25 -1.19 -9.88
CA ALA A 260 -4.40 -1.12 -8.43
C ALA A 260 -4.51 0.35 -7.96
N ARG A 261 -5.34 0.59 -6.96
CA ARG A 261 -5.56 1.92 -6.37
C ARG A 261 -4.30 2.54 -5.75
N ASN A 262 -3.44 1.69 -5.18
CA ASN A 262 -2.21 2.09 -4.50
C ASN A 262 -0.95 2.06 -5.39
N ALA A 263 -1.11 1.90 -6.69
CA ALA A 263 -0.02 1.95 -7.67
C ALA A 263 -0.16 3.14 -8.61
N LEU A 264 0.96 3.75 -9.00
CA LEU A 264 1.01 4.74 -10.08
C LEU A 264 0.79 4.02 -11.41
N PRO A 265 -0.23 4.39 -12.21
CA PRO A 265 -0.52 3.75 -13.50
C PRO A 265 0.66 3.87 -14.47
N ARG A 266 1.20 2.73 -14.91
CA ARG A 266 2.33 2.66 -15.85
C ARG A 266 1.90 2.61 -17.31
N GLU A 267 0.66 2.17 -17.55
CA GLU A 267 0.10 1.95 -18.87
C GLU A 267 -1.34 2.44 -18.92
N ALA A 268 -1.73 2.91 -20.09
CA ALA A 268 -3.11 3.22 -20.41
C ALA A 268 -3.37 2.96 -21.89
N GLU A 269 -4.61 2.59 -22.20
CA GLU A 269 -5.06 2.41 -23.56
C GLU A 269 -6.40 3.09 -23.80
N ALA A 270 -6.60 3.56 -25.03
CA ALA A 270 -7.86 4.12 -25.47
C ALA A 270 -8.20 3.62 -26.87
N SER A 271 -9.48 3.34 -27.10
CA SER A 271 -10.02 3.02 -28.42
C SER A 271 -11.02 4.13 -28.83
N PHE A 272 -10.89 4.63 -30.03
CA PHE A 272 -11.72 5.72 -30.55
C PHE A 272 -11.89 5.65 -32.05
N VAL A 273 -12.87 6.37 -32.57
CA VAL A 273 -13.18 6.46 -34.00
C VAL A 273 -12.85 7.85 -34.51
N LEU A 274 -12.23 7.91 -35.67
CA LEU A 274 -12.00 9.14 -36.48
C LEU A 274 -12.66 9.02 -37.84
N PRO A 275 -12.86 10.14 -38.56
CA PRO A 275 -13.31 10.13 -39.97
C PRO A 275 -12.35 9.34 -40.85
N HIS A 276 -12.89 8.76 -41.92
CA HIS A 276 -12.11 8.04 -42.91
C HIS A 276 -10.94 8.84 -43.46
N GLY A 277 -9.76 8.23 -43.62
CA GLY A 277 -8.57 8.88 -44.12
C GLY A 277 -7.85 9.81 -43.12
N ALA A 278 -8.18 9.75 -41.82
CA ALA A 278 -7.49 10.53 -40.79
C ALA A 278 -6.15 9.89 -40.33
N GLY A 279 -5.83 8.66 -40.75
CA GLY A 279 -4.73 7.83 -40.21
C GLY A 279 -3.36 8.51 -40.27
N ASP A 280 -2.95 9.03 -41.43
CA ASP A 280 -1.64 9.68 -41.58
C ASP A 280 -1.51 10.91 -40.66
N ARG A 281 -2.54 11.73 -40.57
CA ARG A 281 -2.57 12.90 -39.68
C ARG A 281 -2.57 12.48 -38.21
N LEU A 282 -3.25 11.41 -37.85
CA LEU A 282 -3.23 10.86 -36.52
C LEU A 282 -1.82 10.38 -36.13
N ALA A 283 -1.16 9.63 -37.02
CA ALA A 283 0.20 9.14 -36.76
C ALA A 283 1.18 10.30 -36.51
N VAL A 284 1.10 11.38 -37.30
CA VAL A 284 1.92 12.59 -37.09
C VAL A 284 1.61 13.23 -35.72
N ALA A 285 0.33 13.45 -35.42
CA ALA A 285 -0.08 14.07 -34.15
C ALA A 285 0.37 13.25 -32.91
N VAL A 286 0.27 11.91 -32.98
CA VAL A 286 0.73 11.02 -31.90
C VAL A 286 2.25 11.08 -31.75
N ALA A 287 3.01 11.11 -32.83
CA ALA A 287 4.46 11.23 -32.81
C ALA A 287 4.92 12.57 -32.19
N GLU A 288 4.32 13.69 -32.60
CA GLU A 288 4.60 15.00 -32.02
C GLU A 288 4.28 15.06 -30.53
N PHE A 289 3.18 14.42 -30.11
CA PHE A 289 2.81 14.35 -28.70
C PHE A 289 3.78 13.51 -27.89
N GLN A 290 4.22 12.38 -28.45
CA GLN A 290 5.24 11.53 -27.81
C GLN A 290 6.53 12.31 -27.53
N GLU A 291 7.03 13.07 -28.52
CA GLU A 291 8.25 13.89 -28.34
C GLU A 291 8.04 14.98 -27.27
N THR A 292 6.85 15.58 -27.23
CA THR A 292 6.50 16.55 -26.19
C THR A 292 6.56 15.90 -24.79
N LEU A 293 5.90 14.76 -24.62
CA LEU A 293 5.86 14.07 -23.33
C LEU A 293 7.25 13.55 -22.92
N ARG A 294 8.04 12.99 -23.84
CA ARG A 294 9.43 12.60 -23.57
C ARG A 294 10.31 13.77 -23.13
N GLY A 295 10.06 14.96 -23.70
CA GLY A 295 10.75 16.18 -23.28
C GLY A 295 10.40 16.59 -21.84
N GLU A 296 9.12 16.51 -21.47
CA GLU A 296 8.62 16.86 -20.15
C GLU A 296 9.08 15.88 -19.04
N TYR A 297 9.15 14.58 -19.36
CA TYR A 297 9.48 13.52 -18.39
C TYR A 297 10.90 12.97 -18.53
N ARG A 298 11.79 13.74 -19.18
CA ARG A 298 13.20 13.35 -19.36
C ARG A 298 13.90 13.13 -18.02
N GLY A 299 14.56 11.98 -17.88
CA GLY A 299 15.26 11.56 -16.66
C GLY A 299 14.34 10.92 -15.63
N VAL A 300 13.01 10.94 -15.83
CA VAL A 300 12.03 10.30 -14.96
C VAL A 300 11.42 9.08 -15.64
N ASP A 301 10.82 9.26 -16.83
CA ASP A 301 10.13 8.22 -17.60
C ASP A 301 10.65 8.15 -19.03
N ASP A 302 11.96 7.94 -19.20
CA ASP A 302 12.66 7.97 -20.48
C ASP A 302 12.17 6.91 -21.48
N ALA A 303 11.58 5.80 -21.01
CA ALA A 303 11.05 4.74 -21.83
C ALA A 303 9.61 4.99 -22.32
N LEU A 304 9.03 6.18 -22.04
CA LEU A 304 7.68 6.56 -22.44
C LEU A 304 7.49 6.34 -23.95
N HIS A 305 6.42 5.60 -24.29
CA HIS A 305 6.09 5.27 -25.66
C HIS A 305 4.59 5.36 -25.93
N LEU A 306 4.25 5.96 -27.09
CA LEU A 306 2.89 5.99 -27.64
C LEU A 306 2.84 5.19 -28.94
N ALA A 307 1.92 4.22 -28.99
CA ALA A 307 1.68 3.43 -30.20
C ALA A 307 0.23 3.55 -30.64
N VAL A 308 -0.04 3.77 -31.91
CA VAL A 308 -1.38 3.82 -32.50
C VAL A 308 -1.51 2.80 -33.61
N ALA A 309 -2.64 2.07 -33.63
CA ALA A 309 -2.94 1.07 -34.64
C ALA A 309 -4.45 1.04 -34.95
N PRO A 310 -4.84 0.64 -36.17
CA PRO A 310 -6.24 0.40 -36.49
C PRO A 310 -6.81 -0.72 -35.62
N CYS A 311 -8.08 -0.56 -35.21
CA CYS A 311 -8.82 -1.62 -34.51
C CYS A 311 -10.34 -1.56 -34.87
N PRO A 312 -11.05 -2.69 -34.87
CA PRO A 312 -12.48 -2.71 -35.10
C PRO A 312 -13.24 -2.12 -33.90
N ILE A 313 -14.15 -1.18 -34.14
CA ILE A 313 -15.02 -0.59 -33.12
C ILE A 313 -16.46 -0.62 -33.63
N ALA A 314 -17.38 -1.11 -32.80
CA ALA A 314 -18.80 -1.19 -33.12
C ALA A 314 -19.65 -0.14 -32.38
N LEU A 315 -19.24 0.22 -31.19
CA LEU A 315 -19.97 1.09 -30.27
C LEU A 315 -19.05 2.23 -29.75
N THR A 316 -19.62 3.39 -29.54
CA THR A 316 -18.93 4.54 -28.95
C THR A 316 -19.71 5.09 -27.76
N LEU A 317 -19.01 5.82 -26.92
CA LEU A 317 -19.60 6.62 -25.84
C LEU A 317 -20.31 7.83 -26.47
N PRO A 318 -21.51 8.23 -25.98
CA PRO A 318 -22.14 9.49 -26.41
C PRO A 318 -21.18 10.67 -26.20
N VAL A 319 -21.15 11.59 -27.17
CA VAL A 319 -20.23 12.74 -27.15
C VAL A 319 -20.39 13.59 -25.87
N ALA A 320 -21.60 13.69 -25.35
CA ALA A 320 -21.84 14.40 -24.08
C ALA A 320 -21.15 13.73 -22.91
N GLU A 321 -21.23 12.41 -22.82
CA GLU A 321 -20.60 11.60 -21.78
C GLU A 321 -19.08 11.58 -21.95
N GLN A 322 -18.57 11.42 -23.17
CA GLN A 322 -17.15 11.57 -23.50
C GLN A 322 -16.58 12.89 -22.95
N ARG A 323 -17.29 14.00 -23.16
CA ARG A 323 -16.86 15.31 -22.65
C ARG A 323 -16.84 15.36 -21.13
N VAL A 324 -17.83 14.78 -20.47
CA VAL A 324 -17.86 14.70 -19.00
C VAL A 324 -16.63 13.94 -18.52
N TRP A 325 -16.41 12.72 -19.03
CA TRP A 325 -15.28 11.87 -18.60
C TRP A 325 -13.93 12.53 -18.87
N LEU A 326 -13.64 12.94 -20.09
CA LEU A 326 -12.33 13.49 -20.44
C LEU A 326 -12.04 14.82 -19.71
N ARG A 327 -13.04 15.68 -19.51
CA ARG A 327 -12.84 16.93 -18.77
C ARG A 327 -12.68 16.71 -17.28
N SER A 328 -13.49 15.84 -16.69
CA SER A 328 -13.41 15.55 -15.25
C SER A 328 -12.10 14.83 -14.90
N LEU A 329 -11.68 13.81 -15.67
CA LEU A 329 -10.39 13.15 -15.49
C LEU A 329 -9.20 14.09 -15.70
N HIS A 330 -9.32 15.05 -16.66
CA HIS A 330 -8.29 16.05 -16.88
C HIS A 330 -8.17 17.02 -15.70
N ALA A 331 -9.30 17.54 -15.21
CA ALA A 331 -9.36 18.52 -14.12
C ALA A 331 -9.09 17.90 -12.73
N ALA A 332 -9.38 16.60 -12.56
CA ALA A 332 -9.18 15.92 -11.29
C ALA A 332 -7.72 16.03 -10.83
N PRO A 333 -7.47 16.31 -9.53
CA PRO A 333 -6.13 16.39 -8.98
C PRO A 333 -5.42 15.03 -9.07
N HIS A 334 -4.09 15.06 -9.17
CA HIS A 334 -3.21 13.91 -9.08
C HIS A 334 -1.83 14.38 -8.62
N GLY A 335 -1.12 13.55 -7.86
CA GLY A 335 0.21 13.84 -7.35
C GLY A 335 0.20 14.49 -5.97
N VAL A 336 1.32 15.11 -5.62
CA VAL A 336 1.48 15.81 -4.34
C VAL A 336 0.60 17.06 -4.30
N ARG A 337 -0.24 17.14 -3.30
CA ARG A 337 -1.07 18.32 -3.03
C ARG A 337 -0.35 19.29 -2.10
N ARG A 338 0.34 18.77 -1.10
CA ARG A 338 1.04 19.55 -0.09
C ARG A 338 2.20 18.79 0.51
N MET A 339 3.32 19.47 0.69
CA MET A 339 4.45 18.99 1.50
C MET A 339 4.22 19.33 2.97
N SER A 340 4.74 18.50 3.87
CA SER A 340 4.62 18.74 5.31
C SER A 340 5.37 20.02 5.72
N CYS A 341 4.70 20.85 6.50
CA CYS A 341 5.34 22.02 7.13
C CYS A 341 6.05 21.67 8.44
N GLN A 342 5.77 20.48 9.01
CA GLN A 342 6.32 20.02 10.28
C GLN A 342 7.55 19.13 10.07
N VAL A 343 7.56 18.32 9.01
CA VAL A 343 8.65 17.40 8.68
C VAL A 343 9.17 17.71 7.28
N PRO A 344 10.34 18.36 7.17
CA PRO A 344 10.91 18.74 5.88
C PRO A 344 11.11 17.52 4.94
N GLY A 345 10.80 17.69 3.66
CA GLY A 345 10.98 16.65 2.64
C GLY A 345 9.91 15.57 2.60
N VAL A 346 8.95 15.57 3.54
CA VAL A 346 7.87 14.59 3.60
C VAL A 346 6.60 15.13 2.93
N VAL A 347 5.93 14.30 2.14
CA VAL A 347 4.61 14.59 1.59
C VAL A 347 3.58 14.58 2.72
N GLU A 348 2.82 15.66 2.89
CA GLU A 348 1.69 15.69 3.82
C GLU A 348 0.45 15.09 3.19
N THR A 349 0.06 15.59 2.02
CA THR A 349 -1.20 15.22 1.35
C THR A 349 -0.97 14.98 -0.13
N SER A 350 -1.50 13.89 -0.64
CA SER A 350 -1.43 13.51 -2.06
C SER A 350 -2.69 12.81 -2.53
N ASN A 351 -2.80 12.63 -3.83
CA ASN A 351 -3.84 11.86 -4.47
C ASN A 351 -3.32 11.11 -5.69
N ASN A 352 -3.73 9.87 -5.84
CA ASN A 352 -3.45 9.04 -7.01
C ASN A 352 -4.75 8.71 -7.76
N LEU A 353 -4.86 9.13 -9.02
CA LEU A 353 -5.83 8.52 -9.95
C LEU A 353 -5.29 7.15 -10.31
N GLY A 354 -5.75 6.10 -9.60
CA GLY A 354 -5.16 4.77 -9.64
C GLY A 354 -5.70 3.89 -10.77
N MET A 355 -6.99 4.01 -11.07
CA MET A 355 -7.65 3.15 -12.06
C MET A 355 -8.71 3.91 -12.84
N VAL A 356 -8.88 3.55 -14.10
CA VAL A 356 -10.01 3.89 -14.95
C VAL A 356 -10.40 2.70 -15.81
N ASP A 357 -11.69 2.44 -15.89
CA ASP A 357 -12.30 1.48 -16.83
C ASP A 357 -13.57 2.13 -17.40
N LEU A 358 -13.47 2.61 -18.62
CA LEU A 358 -14.52 3.31 -19.33
C LEU A 358 -14.79 2.58 -20.64
N GLY A 359 -16.04 2.24 -20.87
CA GLY A 359 -16.53 1.66 -22.11
C GLY A 359 -17.71 2.45 -22.69
N PRO A 360 -18.30 1.96 -23.80
CA PRO A 360 -19.42 2.66 -24.47
C PRO A 360 -20.66 2.83 -23.57
N ALA A 361 -20.86 1.95 -22.61
CA ALA A 361 -21.96 2.00 -21.63
C ALA A 361 -21.68 2.82 -20.37
N GLY A 362 -20.58 3.57 -20.34
CA GLY A 362 -20.11 4.28 -19.16
C GLY A 362 -18.94 3.56 -18.48
N GLY A 363 -18.65 3.92 -17.24
CA GLY A 363 -17.50 3.32 -16.55
C GLY A 363 -17.30 3.80 -15.13
N ALA A 364 -16.10 3.51 -14.61
CA ALA A 364 -15.69 3.88 -13.26
C ALA A 364 -14.24 4.35 -13.22
N CYS A 365 -13.91 5.14 -12.21
CA CYS A 365 -12.52 5.43 -11.85
C CYS A 365 -12.36 5.51 -10.33
N ASN A 366 -11.14 5.29 -9.86
CA ASN A 366 -10.80 5.33 -8.45
C ASN A 366 -9.65 6.30 -8.21
N PHE A 367 -9.78 7.06 -7.11
CA PHE A 367 -8.75 7.92 -6.58
C PHE A 367 -8.40 7.44 -5.17
N MET A 368 -7.11 7.34 -4.87
CA MET A 368 -6.57 7.06 -3.54
C MET A 368 -5.99 8.36 -2.96
N VAL A 369 -6.67 8.92 -1.97
CA VAL A 369 -6.20 10.10 -1.22
C VAL A 369 -5.41 9.63 -0.01
N ARG A 370 -4.26 10.27 0.24
CA ARG A 370 -3.41 10.02 1.42
C ARG A 370 -3.06 11.32 2.11
N SER A 371 -3.01 11.31 3.44
CA SER A 371 -2.52 12.45 4.21
C SER A 371 -2.04 12.04 5.61
N LEU A 372 -1.02 12.74 6.12
CA LEU A 372 -0.62 12.70 7.53
C LEU A 372 -1.66 13.39 8.43
N VAL A 373 -2.56 14.18 7.83
CA VAL A 373 -3.57 15.01 8.52
C VAL A 373 -4.96 14.64 8.02
N ASP A 374 -5.76 14.02 8.86
CA ASP A 374 -7.08 13.48 8.52
C ASP A 374 -8.05 14.52 7.95
N SER A 375 -8.03 15.76 8.45
CA SER A 375 -8.86 16.83 7.91
C SER A 375 -8.43 17.24 6.49
N ALA A 376 -7.15 17.16 6.16
CA ALA A 376 -6.64 17.47 4.83
C ALA A 376 -6.97 16.36 3.82
N SER A 377 -6.94 15.09 4.25
CA SER A 377 -7.37 13.98 3.38
C SER A 377 -8.86 14.10 3.01
N ARG A 378 -9.71 14.42 3.99
CA ARG A 378 -11.14 14.64 3.77
C ARG A 378 -11.41 15.84 2.86
N ALA A 379 -10.68 16.95 3.04
CA ALA A 379 -10.82 18.14 2.20
C ALA A 379 -10.45 17.84 0.74
N LEU A 380 -9.35 17.11 0.50
CA LEU A 380 -8.96 16.73 -0.87
C LEU A 380 -9.94 15.74 -1.51
N ALA A 381 -10.47 14.78 -0.72
CA ALA A 381 -11.53 13.89 -1.20
C ALA A 381 -12.79 14.67 -1.59
N ASP A 382 -13.18 15.67 -0.80
CA ASP A 382 -14.34 16.52 -1.05
C ASP A 382 -14.14 17.42 -2.29
N GLU A 383 -12.91 17.87 -2.57
CA GLU A 383 -12.59 18.54 -3.85
C GLU A 383 -12.88 17.62 -5.06
N ILE A 384 -12.50 16.33 -4.97
CA ILE A 384 -12.74 15.35 -6.05
C ILE A 384 -14.24 15.07 -6.19
N VAL A 385 -14.93 14.85 -5.07
CA VAL A 385 -16.39 14.66 -5.04
C VAL A 385 -17.10 15.85 -5.67
N SER A 386 -16.74 17.08 -5.27
CA SER A 386 -17.32 18.31 -5.79
C SER A 386 -17.11 18.47 -7.29
N LEU A 387 -15.92 18.15 -7.79
CA LEU A 387 -15.63 18.18 -9.23
C LEU A 387 -16.58 17.30 -10.03
N TRP A 388 -16.79 16.05 -9.60
CA TRP A 388 -17.67 15.12 -10.30
C TRP A 388 -19.15 15.46 -10.11
N ALA A 389 -19.53 16.05 -8.97
CA ALA A 389 -20.88 16.53 -8.72
C ALA A 389 -21.32 17.64 -9.72
N LEU A 390 -20.38 18.46 -10.25
CA LEU A 390 -20.66 19.46 -11.29
C LEU A 390 -21.25 18.84 -12.57
N SER A 391 -20.97 17.58 -12.84
CA SER A 391 -21.53 16.81 -13.97
C SER A 391 -22.76 15.96 -13.60
N GLY A 392 -23.26 16.09 -12.36
CA GLY A 392 -24.36 15.27 -11.85
C GLY A 392 -23.95 13.80 -11.59
N THR A 393 -22.65 13.52 -11.46
CA THR A 393 -22.14 12.18 -11.17
C THR A 393 -22.17 11.92 -9.67
N SER A 394 -22.72 10.76 -9.26
CA SER A 394 -22.65 10.29 -7.87
C SER A 394 -21.27 9.72 -7.59
N VAL A 395 -20.73 10.06 -6.43
CA VAL A 395 -19.39 9.64 -5.99
C VAL A 395 -19.49 9.06 -4.60
N GLU A 396 -18.83 7.92 -4.38
CA GLU A 396 -18.75 7.25 -3.07
C GLU A 396 -17.34 7.36 -2.51
N THR A 397 -17.23 7.66 -1.20
CA THR A 397 -15.97 7.58 -0.47
C THR A 397 -15.98 6.33 0.40
N SER A 398 -14.87 5.58 0.44
CA SER A 398 -14.76 4.33 1.18
C SER A 398 -13.34 4.10 1.72
N GLY A 399 -13.15 3.03 2.46
CA GLY A 399 -11.82 2.56 2.84
C GLY A 399 -11.03 3.51 3.76
N TYR A 400 -11.68 4.47 4.42
CA TYR A 400 -10.98 5.41 5.31
C TYR A 400 -10.21 4.71 6.41
N TYR A 401 -8.98 5.15 6.63
CA TYR A 401 -8.17 4.85 7.80
C TYR A 401 -7.39 6.11 8.22
N PRO A 402 -7.21 6.33 9.55
CA PRO A 402 -6.56 7.52 10.07
C PRO A 402 -5.06 7.54 9.79
N GLY A 403 -4.48 8.74 9.75
CA GLY A 403 -3.06 8.94 9.79
C GLY A 403 -2.52 8.86 11.22
N TRP A 404 -1.22 8.69 11.32
CA TRP A 404 -0.47 8.80 12.56
C TRP A 404 0.40 10.05 12.48
N ALA A 405 -0.01 11.09 13.23
CA ALA A 405 0.74 12.34 13.26
C ALA A 405 2.04 12.17 14.06
N PRO A 406 3.19 12.64 13.54
CA PRO A 406 4.45 12.49 14.21
C PRO A 406 4.50 13.28 15.54
N ASN A 407 5.01 12.65 16.61
CA ASN A 407 5.28 13.28 17.88
C ASN A 407 6.80 13.49 18.07
N PRO A 408 7.36 14.67 17.78
CA PRO A 408 8.80 14.92 17.91
C PRO A 408 9.30 14.89 19.38
N ASP A 409 8.40 14.97 20.34
CA ASP A 409 8.73 14.95 21.78
C ASP A 409 8.67 13.55 22.39
N SER A 410 8.42 12.50 21.61
CA SER A 410 8.34 11.12 22.06
C SER A 410 9.50 10.72 22.96
N ALA A 411 9.19 10.29 24.19
CA ALA A 411 10.17 9.78 25.13
C ALA A 411 10.66 8.38 24.74
N LEU A 412 9.75 7.60 24.14
CA LEU A 412 10.07 6.26 23.62
C LEU A 412 11.09 6.35 22.48
N LEU A 413 10.89 7.26 21.52
CA LEU A 413 11.87 7.50 20.46
C LEU A 413 13.25 7.85 21.00
N LYS A 414 13.33 8.79 21.95
CA LYS A 414 14.60 9.20 22.56
C LYS A 414 15.31 8.00 23.20
N THR A 415 14.54 7.11 23.83
CA THR A 415 15.06 5.86 24.40
C THR A 415 15.56 4.92 23.30
N CYS A 416 14.79 4.69 22.24
CA CYS A 416 15.19 3.85 21.10
C CYS A 416 16.48 4.37 20.44
N GLN A 417 16.56 5.67 20.20
CA GLN A 417 17.77 6.33 19.64
C GLN A 417 19.01 6.18 20.55
N ALA A 418 18.82 6.31 21.87
CA ALA A 418 19.90 6.12 22.82
C ALA A 418 20.43 4.68 22.85
N VAL A 419 19.51 3.70 22.79
CA VAL A 419 19.86 2.27 22.67
C VAL A 419 20.60 2.01 21.37
N TYR A 420 20.06 2.46 20.24
CA TYR A 420 20.69 2.27 18.93
C TYR A 420 22.12 2.85 18.89
N ARG A 421 22.30 4.09 19.37
CA ARG A 421 23.63 4.71 19.43
C ARG A 421 24.59 3.94 20.32
N ARG A 422 24.13 3.44 21.49
CA ARG A 422 24.95 2.62 22.41
C ARG A 422 25.42 1.33 21.76
N ASP A 423 24.53 0.63 21.05
CA ASP A 423 24.77 -0.72 20.59
C ASP A 423 25.46 -0.76 19.21
N PHE A 424 25.21 0.22 18.35
CA PHE A 424 25.75 0.28 16.98
C PHE A 424 26.77 1.41 16.76
N GLY A 425 26.96 2.33 17.72
CA GLY A 425 27.93 3.41 17.59
C GLY A 425 27.60 4.46 16.52
N ALA A 426 26.38 4.48 16.03
CA ALA A 426 25.88 5.37 14.98
C ALA A 426 24.57 6.03 15.39
N ASP A 427 24.25 7.16 14.76
CA ASP A 427 22.94 7.80 14.91
C ASP A 427 21.91 7.12 13.99
N SER A 428 20.72 6.89 14.53
CA SER A 428 19.58 6.47 13.73
C SER A 428 18.92 7.65 13.02
N THR A 429 18.18 7.38 11.97
CA THR A 429 17.34 8.38 11.30
C THR A 429 15.89 8.29 11.78
N VAL A 430 15.18 9.42 11.74
CA VAL A 430 13.75 9.49 12.07
C VAL A 430 12.99 9.77 10.79
N LYS A 431 11.98 8.97 10.53
CA LYS A 431 11.17 9.01 9.31
C LYS A 431 9.67 9.16 9.60
N VAL A 432 8.99 9.58 8.57
CA VAL A 432 7.54 9.54 8.46
C VAL A 432 7.23 8.94 7.09
N ILE A 433 6.41 7.90 7.02
CA ILE A 433 6.08 7.25 5.76
C ILE A 433 4.77 7.79 5.19
N HIS A 434 4.74 8.06 3.89
CA HIS A 434 3.52 8.46 3.18
C HIS A 434 2.74 7.24 2.66
N ALA A 435 2.67 6.20 3.50
CA ALA A 435 1.88 4.99 3.34
C ALA A 435 1.16 4.69 4.66
N GLY A 436 0.24 3.73 4.69
CA GLY A 436 -0.45 3.33 5.92
C GLY A 436 0.42 2.37 6.75
N LEU A 437 0.31 2.49 8.07
CA LEU A 437 0.77 1.50 9.05
C LEU A 437 -0.36 1.28 10.05
N GLU A 438 -0.42 0.12 10.67
CA GLU A 438 -1.39 -0.17 11.75
C GLU A 438 -1.27 0.80 12.92
N CYS A 439 -0.09 1.42 13.10
CA CYS A 439 0.17 2.48 14.08
C CYS A 439 -0.85 3.63 14.00
N GLY A 440 -1.30 4.01 12.80
CA GLY A 440 -2.32 5.05 12.62
C GLY A 440 -3.67 4.64 13.20
N ILE A 441 -4.09 3.41 12.92
CA ILE A 441 -5.39 2.87 13.39
C ILE A 441 -5.34 2.61 14.90
N ILE A 442 -4.25 2.01 15.40
CA ILE A 442 -4.07 1.71 16.81
C ILE A 442 -3.96 3.01 17.61
N GLY A 443 -3.11 3.95 17.18
CA GLY A 443 -2.94 5.25 17.83
C GLY A 443 -4.22 6.09 17.90
N ALA A 444 -5.09 6.02 16.88
CA ALA A 444 -6.39 6.67 16.94
C ALA A 444 -7.32 6.10 18.02
N LYS A 445 -7.14 4.84 18.43
CA LYS A 445 -7.89 4.16 19.51
C LYS A 445 -7.24 4.32 20.88
N TYR A 446 -5.95 4.58 20.89
CA TYR A 446 -5.11 4.78 22.08
C TYR A 446 -4.32 6.08 21.98
N PRO A 447 -4.97 7.27 22.04
CA PRO A 447 -4.36 8.56 21.74
C PRO A 447 -3.23 8.97 22.71
N GLU A 448 -3.19 8.36 23.91
CA GLU A 448 -2.14 8.61 24.91
C GLU A 448 -0.94 7.67 24.79
N MET A 449 -0.99 6.70 23.87
CA MET A 449 0.09 5.74 23.67
C MET A 449 1.25 6.37 22.88
N ASP A 450 2.46 6.32 23.43
CA ASP A 450 3.67 6.71 22.70
C ASP A 450 4.12 5.55 21.81
N ILE A 451 4.16 5.78 20.52
CA ILE A 451 4.36 4.75 19.50
C ILE A 451 5.62 5.04 18.70
N VAL A 452 6.45 4.02 18.48
CA VAL A 452 7.59 4.04 17.57
C VAL A 452 7.55 2.78 16.72
N SER A 453 7.79 2.91 15.41
CA SER A 453 7.92 1.77 14.50
C SER A 453 9.36 1.61 14.01
N PHE A 454 9.85 0.37 13.97
CA PHE A 454 11.11 -0.05 13.35
C PHE A 454 11.06 -1.54 13.03
N GLY A 455 11.98 -2.05 12.19
CA GLY A 455 12.08 -3.44 11.82
C GLY A 455 13.51 -3.89 11.51
#